data_eef311b61da6bcc9960969cf8c729105
#
_entry.id   eef311b61da6bcc9960969cf8c729105
#
_cell.length_a   1.000
_cell.length_b   1.000
_cell.length_c   1.000
_cell.angle_alpha   90.00
_cell.angle_beta   90.00
_cell.angle_gamma   90.00
#
_symmetry.space_group_name_H-M   'P 1'
#
loop_
_entity.id
_entity.type
_entity.pdbx_description
1 polymer ?
#
loop_
_entity_poly.entity_id
_entity_poly.type
_entity_poly.pdbx_seq_one_letter_code
_entity_poly.pdbx_strand_id
1 'polypeptide(L)'
;MQQLLLIAVRNLGTHKRRTLLLGGAIAGVTALLVILMGLSNGMKATMLESATTLMTGHVNVAGFYKVTAGQAAPVVTSYPKLLEQLRKEVPELDYSVQRARGWVKLVSETGSVQVGVGGIDVEAETGFRKVIQVRQGKLEDLSQPNTLLIFEEQAKKLDVKVGDTVTLSAPTMRGTNNTVDVRVAAIAANVGMLSSFNVYVPNATLRGLYQLREDATGALMLYLKDMADIPAVQARLFKRLPELGYQMLEHNPQPFFMKFETVNREAWTGQKLDITNWEDEISFIKWTVSALDALTVVLTFVLLIIIAIGIMNTLWIAIRERTREIGTLRAIGMQRGYVLLMFLLEALVLGLLGTVTGSLLGLGVCLAFNAADLSVPVVVQVFIMSEKLHLVVNPGSMLGAITFITLCTTVISLIPSFLAARMKPVTAMHHIG
;
A
#
# COMPACT_ATOMS: atom_id res chain seq x y z
N MET A 1 44.13 -13.41 1.78
CA MET A 1 42.68 -13.35 1.88
C MET A 1 41.99 -14.56 1.28
N GLN A 2 42.33 -15.01 0.07
CA GLN A 2 41.75 -16.21 -0.58
C GLN A 2 41.91 -17.47 0.25
N GLN A 3 43.08 -17.72 0.86
CA GLN A 3 43.32 -18.92 1.70
C GLN A 3 42.42 -18.94 2.95
N LEU A 4 42.16 -17.79 3.59
CA LEU A 4 41.29 -17.71 4.76
C LEU A 4 39.82 -17.98 4.40
N LEU A 5 39.38 -17.52 3.23
CA LEU A 5 38.05 -17.80 2.70
C LEU A 5 37.89 -19.29 2.40
N LEU A 6 38.87 -19.93 1.77
CA LEU A 6 38.88 -21.37 1.52
C LEU A 6 38.81 -22.18 2.82
N ILE A 7 39.53 -21.76 3.86
CA ILE A 7 39.50 -22.40 5.18
C ILE A 7 38.07 -22.21 5.78
N ALA A 8 37.48 -21.03 5.71
CA ALA A 8 36.14 -20.77 6.21
C ALA A 8 35.09 -21.65 5.53
N VAL A 9 35.11 -21.75 4.20
CA VAL A 9 34.18 -22.59 3.42
C VAL A 9 34.39 -24.08 3.75
N ARG A 10 35.65 -24.54 3.85
CA ARG A 10 35.96 -25.92 4.21
C ARG A 10 35.48 -26.26 5.63
N ASN A 11 35.61 -25.33 6.57
CA ASN A 11 35.13 -25.48 7.93
C ASN A 11 33.61 -25.66 8.00
N LEU A 12 32.86 -24.90 7.20
CA LEU A 12 31.41 -25.06 7.08
C LEU A 12 31.02 -26.43 6.53
N GLY A 13 31.82 -26.98 5.60
CA GLY A 13 31.61 -28.31 5.02
C GLY A 13 31.96 -29.48 5.97
N THR A 14 32.89 -29.29 6.89
CA THR A 14 33.27 -30.35 7.87
C THR A 14 32.27 -30.49 9.00
N HIS A 15 31.65 -29.40 9.46
CA HIS A 15 30.66 -29.40 10.55
C HIS A 15 29.21 -29.27 10.04
N LYS A 16 28.80 -30.16 9.14
CA LYS A 16 27.51 -30.10 8.40
C LYS A 16 26.27 -29.90 9.30
N ARG A 17 26.17 -30.66 10.42
CA ARG A 17 25.00 -30.56 11.33
C ARG A 17 24.83 -29.16 11.89
N ARG A 18 25.93 -28.55 12.36
CA ARG A 18 25.92 -27.18 12.90
C ARG A 18 25.61 -26.14 11.83
N THR A 19 26.28 -26.28 10.67
CA THR A 19 26.08 -25.39 9.51
C THR A 19 24.61 -25.42 9.05
N LEU A 20 24.00 -26.61 8.98
CA LEU A 20 22.60 -26.78 8.62
C LEU A 20 21.66 -26.19 9.67
N LEU A 21 21.92 -26.40 10.96
CA LEU A 21 21.08 -25.83 12.01
C LEU A 21 21.12 -24.29 12.01
N LEU A 22 22.31 -23.72 11.98
CA LEU A 22 22.48 -22.26 12.01
C LEU A 22 22.06 -21.60 10.69
N GLY A 23 22.51 -22.16 9.55
CA GLY A 23 22.10 -21.73 8.23
C GLY A 23 20.59 -21.84 8.01
N GLY A 24 19.98 -22.95 8.51
CA GLY A 24 18.54 -23.16 8.50
C GLY A 24 17.77 -22.15 9.36
N ALA A 25 18.30 -21.82 10.54
CA ALA A 25 17.70 -20.78 11.37
C ALA A 25 17.76 -19.41 10.70
N ILE A 26 18.91 -19.02 10.12
CA ILE A 26 19.04 -17.77 9.36
C ILE A 26 18.10 -17.79 8.15
N ALA A 27 18.05 -18.91 7.42
CA ALA A 27 17.16 -19.07 6.28
C ALA A 27 15.68 -18.96 6.66
N GLY A 28 15.27 -19.62 7.75
CA GLY A 28 13.89 -19.57 8.25
C GLY A 28 13.45 -18.15 8.62
N VAL A 29 14.30 -17.43 9.36
CA VAL A 29 14.00 -16.04 9.73
C VAL A 29 14.03 -15.11 8.52
N THR A 30 14.97 -15.30 7.60
CA THR A 30 15.00 -14.50 6.36
C THR A 30 13.78 -14.78 5.48
N ALA A 31 13.36 -16.05 5.37
CA ALA A 31 12.14 -16.42 4.65
C ALA A 31 10.91 -15.72 5.25
N LEU A 32 10.78 -15.77 6.58
CA LEU A 32 9.68 -15.10 7.28
C LEU A 32 9.70 -13.59 7.07
N LEU A 33 10.88 -12.97 7.07
CA LEU A 33 11.04 -11.55 6.83
C LEU A 33 10.65 -11.17 5.38
N VAL A 34 11.05 -11.97 4.38
CA VAL A 34 10.65 -11.77 2.99
C VAL A 34 9.14 -11.90 2.81
N ILE A 35 8.52 -12.89 3.47
CA ILE A 35 7.05 -13.06 3.48
C ILE A 35 6.37 -11.84 4.11
N LEU A 36 6.86 -11.37 5.27
CA LEU A 36 6.33 -10.19 5.96
C LEU A 36 6.43 -8.93 5.10
N MET A 37 7.58 -8.72 4.44
CA MET A 37 7.76 -7.60 3.50
C MET A 37 6.85 -7.74 2.29
N GLY A 38 6.72 -8.96 1.74
CA GLY A 38 5.81 -9.26 0.64
C GLY A 38 4.34 -8.99 1.01
N LEU A 39 3.94 -9.34 2.22
CA LEU A 39 2.62 -9.05 2.78
C LEU A 39 2.40 -7.54 2.91
N SER A 40 3.31 -6.82 3.56
CA SER A 40 3.20 -5.37 3.74
C SER A 40 3.14 -4.61 2.40
N ASN A 41 4.03 -4.94 1.46
CA ASN A 41 4.04 -4.33 0.13
C ASN A 41 2.77 -4.69 -0.66
N GLY A 42 2.31 -5.93 -0.58
CA GLY A 42 1.09 -6.40 -1.22
C GLY A 42 -0.15 -5.66 -0.70
N MET A 43 -0.27 -5.52 0.62
CA MET A 43 -1.36 -4.75 1.23
C MET A 43 -1.36 -3.30 0.75
N LYS A 44 -0.20 -2.64 0.76
CA LYS A 44 -0.07 -1.25 0.28
C LYS A 44 -0.42 -1.12 -1.20
N ALA A 45 0.08 -2.01 -2.04
CA ALA A 45 -0.20 -2.00 -3.47
C ALA A 45 -1.70 -2.19 -3.74
N THR A 46 -2.34 -3.14 -3.06
CA THR A 46 -3.79 -3.40 -3.19
C THR A 46 -4.62 -2.22 -2.70
N MET A 47 -4.27 -1.64 -1.54
CA MET A 47 -4.94 -0.44 -1.03
C MET A 47 -4.80 0.72 -2.00
N LEU A 48 -3.61 0.92 -2.56
CA LEU A 48 -3.34 1.98 -3.52
C LEU A 48 -4.17 1.80 -4.79
N GLU A 49 -4.16 0.63 -5.40
CA GLU A 49 -4.92 0.32 -6.61
C GLU A 49 -6.42 0.50 -6.38
N SER A 50 -6.95 -0.04 -5.29
CA SER A 50 -8.37 0.09 -4.95
C SER A 50 -8.76 1.55 -4.68
N ALA A 51 -7.97 2.29 -3.90
CA ALA A 51 -8.24 3.67 -3.57
C ALA A 51 -8.18 4.58 -4.80
N THR A 52 -7.13 4.48 -5.62
CA THR A 52 -6.98 5.32 -6.82
C THR A 52 -8.05 5.01 -7.85
N THR A 53 -8.48 3.76 -7.97
CA THR A 53 -9.48 3.34 -8.95
C THR A 53 -10.90 3.66 -8.51
N LEU A 54 -11.24 3.40 -7.25
CA LEU A 54 -12.61 3.54 -6.76
C LEU A 54 -12.94 4.94 -6.26
N MET A 55 -12.01 5.65 -5.64
CA MET A 55 -12.28 6.95 -5.02
C MET A 55 -11.60 8.12 -5.70
N THR A 56 -10.33 7.96 -6.07
CA THR A 56 -9.45 9.07 -6.46
C THR A 56 -8.79 8.75 -7.78
N GLY A 57 -8.12 9.70 -8.43
CA GLY A 57 -7.12 9.41 -9.44
C GLY A 57 -5.73 9.40 -8.79
N HIS A 58 -4.69 9.43 -9.60
CA HIS A 58 -3.35 9.72 -9.11
C HIS A 58 -3.24 11.19 -8.68
N VAL A 59 -3.76 12.10 -9.49
CA VAL A 59 -3.94 13.52 -9.18
C VAL A 59 -5.38 13.90 -9.52
N ASN A 60 -6.05 14.59 -8.60
CA ASN A 60 -7.40 15.07 -8.79
C ASN A 60 -7.38 16.59 -8.99
N VAL A 61 -7.98 17.05 -10.07
CA VAL A 61 -8.32 18.46 -10.27
C VAL A 61 -9.81 18.58 -10.07
N ALA A 62 -10.17 19.03 -8.88
CA ALA A 62 -11.52 19.15 -8.40
C ALA A 62 -11.83 20.62 -8.07
N GLY A 63 -12.94 20.89 -7.42
CA GLY A 63 -13.22 22.23 -6.97
C GLY A 63 -14.51 22.33 -6.19
N PHE A 64 -14.70 23.53 -5.69
CA PHE A 64 -15.94 23.92 -5.04
C PHE A 64 -16.54 25.12 -5.77
N TYR A 65 -17.84 25.11 -5.89
CA TYR A 65 -18.61 26.21 -6.46
C TYR A 65 -19.58 26.76 -5.41
N LYS A 66 -19.61 28.06 -5.26
CA LYS A 66 -20.53 28.75 -4.36
C LYS A 66 -21.43 29.73 -5.14
N VAL A 67 -22.73 29.54 -5.01
CA VAL A 67 -23.72 30.53 -5.48
C VAL A 67 -23.78 31.71 -4.52
N THR A 68 -23.75 31.43 -3.22
CA THR A 68 -23.75 32.41 -2.12
C THR A 68 -22.62 32.09 -1.16
N ALA A 69 -22.17 33.09 -0.40
CA ALA A 69 -21.12 32.95 0.58
C ALA A 69 -21.53 32.02 1.71
N GLY A 70 -21.51 30.85 1.77
CA GLY A 70 -21.86 29.96 2.90
C GLY A 70 -22.17 28.53 2.53
N GLN A 71 -22.58 28.28 1.29
CA GLN A 71 -22.88 26.92 0.83
C GLN A 71 -22.05 26.55 -0.41
N ALA A 72 -21.13 25.63 -0.23
CA ALA A 72 -20.29 25.11 -1.31
C ALA A 72 -20.83 23.78 -1.85
N ALA A 73 -20.79 23.61 -3.15
CA ALA A 73 -21.00 22.35 -3.81
C ALA A 73 -19.66 21.83 -4.38
N PRO A 74 -19.36 20.52 -4.32
CA PRO A 74 -18.12 19.94 -4.85
C PRO A 74 -18.21 19.78 -6.38
N VAL A 75 -18.21 20.91 -7.08
CA VAL A 75 -18.48 20.99 -8.52
C VAL A 75 -17.43 21.83 -9.23
N VAL A 76 -17.00 21.34 -10.38
CA VAL A 76 -16.20 22.02 -11.38
C VAL A 76 -17.07 22.28 -12.60
N THR A 77 -17.23 23.54 -12.98
CA THR A 77 -17.97 23.96 -14.17
C THR A 77 -17.03 24.10 -15.38
N SER A 78 -17.57 23.99 -16.59
CA SER A 78 -16.79 24.08 -17.83
C SER A 78 -15.59 23.11 -17.86
N TYR A 79 -15.80 21.92 -17.32
CA TYR A 79 -14.74 20.90 -17.22
C TYR A 79 -14.12 20.49 -18.57
N PRO A 80 -14.82 20.51 -19.73
CA PRO A 80 -14.18 20.15 -21.01
C PRO A 80 -13.04 21.10 -21.38
N LYS A 81 -13.22 22.40 -21.13
CA LYS A 81 -12.16 23.41 -21.34
C LYS A 81 -10.98 23.20 -20.39
N LEU A 82 -11.27 22.95 -19.11
CA LEU A 82 -10.23 22.65 -18.13
C LEU A 82 -9.46 21.36 -18.50
N LEU A 83 -10.17 20.32 -18.92
CA LEU A 83 -9.55 19.06 -19.33
C LEU A 83 -8.61 19.22 -20.53
N GLU A 84 -9.00 20.03 -21.50
CA GLU A 84 -8.13 20.34 -22.65
C GLU A 84 -6.83 21.03 -22.21
N GLN A 85 -6.93 21.97 -21.26
CA GLN A 85 -5.75 22.61 -20.70
C GLN A 85 -4.88 21.65 -19.89
N LEU A 86 -5.49 20.81 -19.05
CA LEU A 86 -4.76 19.82 -18.28
C LEU A 86 -3.99 18.84 -19.16
N ARG A 87 -4.56 18.42 -20.30
CA ARG A 87 -3.85 17.56 -21.27
C ARG A 87 -2.62 18.23 -21.87
N LYS A 88 -2.61 19.55 -22.01
CA LYS A 88 -1.44 20.32 -22.48
C LYS A 88 -0.38 20.50 -21.41
N GLU A 89 -0.81 20.69 -20.16
CA GLU A 89 0.10 20.95 -19.02
C GLU A 89 0.69 19.66 -18.39
N VAL A 90 0.09 18.48 -18.66
CA VAL A 90 0.49 17.18 -18.08
C VAL A 90 0.83 16.18 -19.18
N PRO A 91 2.03 16.23 -19.78
CA PRO A 91 2.47 15.28 -20.82
C PRO A 91 2.66 13.85 -20.28
N GLU A 92 2.82 13.70 -18.97
CA GLU A 92 2.88 12.42 -18.25
C GLU A 92 1.53 11.72 -18.13
N LEU A 93 0.44 12.36 -18.58
CA LEU A 93 -0.90 11.82 -18.51
C LEU A 93 -1.01 10.55 -19.36
N ASP A 94 -1.53 9.49 -18.77
CA ASP A 94 -1.93 8.26 -19.47
C ASP A 94 -3.38 8.38 -19.95
N TYR A 95 -4.30 8.53 -18.99
CA TYR A 95 -5.70 8.81 -19.26
C TYR A 95 -6.33 9.66 -18.16
N SER A 96 -7.54 10.13 -18.41
CA SER A 96 -8.29 10.91 -17.43
C SER A 96 -9.76 10.50 -17.45
N VAL A 97 -10.37 10.52 -16.29
CA VAL A 97 -11.81 10.29 -16.12
C VAL A 97 -12.45 11.46 -15.41
N GLN A 98 -13.73 11.68 -15.66
CA GLN A 98 -14.54 12.63 -14.93
C GLN A 98 -15.50 11.89 -14.00
N ARG A 99 -15.60 12.34 -12.76
CA ARG A 99 -16.59 11.81 -11.82
C ARG A 99 -17.36 12.95 -11.17
N ALA A 100 -18.67 12.94 -11.33
CA ALA A 100 -19.52 13.69 -10.43
C ALA A 100 -19.43 13.09 -9.03
N ARG A 101 -19.53 13.89 -7.98
CA ARG A 101 -19.41 13.43 -6.60
C ARG A 101 -20.29 14.24 -5.66
N GLY A 102 -20.73 13.63 -4.57
CA GLY A 102 -21.55 14.27 -3.58
C GLY A 102 -22.02 13.33 -2.48
N TRP A 103 -23.01 13.79 -1.73
CA TRP A 103 -23.64 13.04 -0.66
C TRP A 103 -25.12 12.94 -0.93
N VAL A 104 -25.67 11.73 -0.76
CA VAL A 104 -27.10 11.46 -0.96
C VAL A 104 -27.67 10.69 0.21
N LYS A 105 -28.94 10.88 0.46
CA LYS A 105 -29.74 9.96 1.26
C LYS A 105 -30.37 8.96 0.32
N LEU A 106 -30.01 7.69 0.50
CA LEU A 106 -30.57 6.56 -0.21
C LEU A 106 -31.75 6.03 0.60
N VAL A 107 -32.93 5.93 0.00
CA VAL A 107 -34.17 5.54 0.67
C VAL A 107 -34.79 4.36 -0.07
N SER A 108 -35.07 3.29 0.66
CA SER A 108 -35.88 2.14 0.22
C SER A 108 -37.21 2.13 0.95
N GLU A 109 -38.06 1.16 0.68
CA GLU A 109 -39.32 0.96 1.40
C GLU A 109 -39.09 0.64 2.90
N THR A 110 -37.98 -0.01 3.23
CA THR A 110 -37.71 -0.53 4.57
C THR A 110 -36.72 0.29 5.37
N GLY A 111 -35.90 1.15 4.71
CA GLY A 111 -34.85 1.88 5.39
C GLY A 111 -34.26 3.03 4.63
N SER A 112 -33.34 3.71 5.28
CA SER A 112 -32.56 4.77 4.63
C SER A 112 -31.13 4.81 5.17
N VAL A 113 -30.20 5.20 4.30
CA VAL A 113 -28.78 5.37 4.65
C VAL A 113 -28.24 6.62 3.97
N GLN A 114 -27.36 7.34 4.65
CA GLN A 114 -26.65 8.46 4.05
C GLN A 114 -25.29 7.97 3.55
N VAL A 115 -25.01 8.21 2.26
CA VAL A 115 -23.81 7.69 1.58
C VAL A 115 -23.22 8.74 0.65
N GLY A 116 -21.93 8.62 0.40
CA GLY A 116 -21.29 9.28 -0.72
C GLY A 116 -21.80 8.68 -2.04
N VAL A 117 -21.90 9.50 -3.05
CA VAL A 117 -22.29 9.06 -4.40
C VAL A 117 -21.25 9.51 -5.40
N GLY A 118 -20.77 8.53 -6.19
CA GLY A 118 -19.92 8.77 -7.34
C GLY A 118 -20.70 8.64 -8.63
N GLY A 119 -20.63 9.68 -9.47
CA GLY A 119 -21.10 9.56 -10.84
C GLY A 119 -19.99 9.00 -11.70
N ILE A 120 -20.24 7.95 -12.45
CA ILE A 120 -19.23 7.29 -13.27
C ILE A 120 -19.69 7.12 -14.71
N ASP A 121 -18.72 6.88 -15.58
CA ASP A 121 -18.91 6.39 -16.94
C ASP A 121 -18.24 5.01 -17.03
N VAL A 122 -19.05 3.97 -16.88
CA VAL A 122 -18.57 2.57 -16.83
C VAL A 122 -17.80 2.17 -18.09
N GLU A 123 -18.17 2.71 -19.25
CA GLU A 123 -17.51 2.37 -20.52
C GLU A 123 -16.11 2.98 -20.61
N ALA A 124 -15.97 4.22 -20.13
CA ALA A 124 -14.70 4.94 -20.13
C ALA A 124 -13.75 4.49 -18.99
N GLU A 125 -14.27 3.90 -17.91
CA GLU A 125 -13.51 3.58 -16.72
C GLU A 125 -13.07 2.11 -16.67
N THR A 126 -12.10 1.72 -17.50
CA THR A 126 -11.58 0.34 -17.56
C THR A 126 -10.98 -0.15 -16.25
N GLY A 127 -10.35 0.72 -15.46
CA GLY A 127 -9.81 0.40 -14.13
C GLY A 127 -10.93 0.00 -13.16
N PHE A 128 -12.01 0.78 -13.11
CA PHE A 128 -13.16 0.50 -12.26
C PHE A 128 -13.76 -0.88 -12.54
N ARG A 129 -13.89 -1.25 -13.80
CA ARG A 129 -14.41 -2.56 -14.24
C ARG A 129 -13.53 -3.73 -13.80
N LYS A 130 -12.23 -3.52 -13.61
CA LYS A 130 -11.30 -4.57 -13.16
C LYS A 130 -11.36 -4.78 -11.63
N VAL A 131 -11.60 -3.71 -10.87
CA VAL A 131 -11.55 -3.74 -9.40
C VAL A 131 -12.91 -4.14 -8.81
N ILE A 132 -14.02 -3.71 -9.42
CA ILE A 132 -15.36 -4.02 -8.94
C ILE A 132 -15.72 -5.48 -9.24
N GLN A 133 -16.03 -6.22 -8.18
CA GLN A 133 -16.53 -7.60 -8.29
C GLN A 133 -18.05 -7.59 -8.11
N VAL A 134 -18.78 -7.80 -9.21
CA VAL A 134 -20.24 -7.88 -9.19
C VAL A 134 -20.68 -9.26 -8.69
N ARG A 135 -21.56 -9.28 -7.69
CA ARG A 135 -22.17 -10.50 -7.12
C ARG A 135 -23.52 -10.81 -7.76
N GLN A 136 -24.30 -9.78 -8.02
CA GLN A 136 -25.63 -9.92 -8.62
C GLN A 136 -25.84 -8.77 -9.61
N GLY A 137 -26.55 -9.06 -10.70
CA GLY A 137 -26.77 -8.10 -11.78
C GLY A 137 -25.62 -8.02 -12.77
N LYS A 138 -25.53 -6.94 -13.52
CA LYS A 138 -24.50 -6.70 -14.54
C LYS A 138 -23.95 -5.28 -14.41
N LEU A 139 -22.65 -5.14 -14.47
CA LEU A 139 -22.00 -3.83 -14.41
C LEU A 139 -22.33 -2.96 -15.61
N GLU A 140 -22.51 -3.58 -16.76
CA GLU A 140 -22.84 -2.92 -18.02
C GLU A 140 -24.20 -2.19 -17.95
N ASP A 141 -25.14 -2.70 -17.15
CA ASP A 141 -26.44 -2.05 -16.94
C ASP A 141 -26.32 -0.67 -16.25
N LEU A 142 -25.18 -0.39 -15.62
CA LEU A 142 -24.91 0.92 -15.01
C LEU A 142 -24.66 2.02 -16.08
N SER A 143 -24.53 1.69 -17.35
CA SER A 143 -24.49 2.67 -18.45
C SER A 143 -25.87 3.29 -18.73
N GLN A 144 -26.96 2.63 -18.30
CA GLN A 144 -28.33 3.12 -18.48
C GLN A 144 -28.64 4.26 -17.49
N PRO A 145 -29.41 5.28 -17.88
CA PRO A 145 -29.79 6.35 -16.96
C PRO A 145 -30.63 5.80 -15.80
N ASN A 146 -30.56 6.48 -14.68
CA ASN A 146 -31.28 6.14 -13.46
C ASN A 146 -31.05 4.68 -12.97
N THR A 147 -29.82 4.26 -13.00
CA THR A 147 -29.35 2.99 -12.48
C THR A 147 -28.38 3.23 -11.31
N LEU A 148 -28.24 2.20 -10.46
CA LEU A 148 -27.46 2.27 -9.24
C LEU A 148 -26.64 0.99 -9.06
N LEU A 149 -25.38 1.15 -8.72
CA LEU A 149 -24.54 0.10 -8.14
C LEU A 149 -24.42 0.35 -6.65
N ILE A 150 -24.77 -0.65 -5.85
CA ILE A 150 -24.59 -0.68 -4.39
C ILE A 150 -23.75 -1.88 -3.99
N PHE A 151 -23.30 -1.91 -2.75
CA PHE A 151 -22.55 -3.02 -2.18
C PHE A 151 -23.42 -3.92 -1.31
N GLU A 152 -22.99 -5.17 -1.08
CA GLU A 152 -23.74 -6.18 -0.34
C GLU A 152 -24.24 -5.70 1.03
N GLU A 153 -23.40 -4.97 1.78
CA GLU A 153 -23.76 -4.45 3.10
C GLU A 153 -24.91 -3.44 3.02
N GLN A 154 -24.85 -2.53 2.03
CA GLN A 154 -25.91 -1.54 1.81
C GLN A 154 -27.19 -2.19 1.31
N ALA A 155 -27.08 -3.15 0.37
CA ALA A 155 -28.23 -3.91 -0.11
C ALA A 155 -28.94 -4.64 1.03
N LYS A 156 -28.18 -5.23 1.95
CA LYS A 156 -28.73 -5.87 3.15
C LYS A 156 -29.39 -4.88 4.12
N LYS A 157 -28.76 -3.70 4.35
CA LYS A 157 -29.33 -2.66 5.24
C LYS A 157 -30.61 -2.07 4.71
N LEU A 158 -30.76 -1.97 3.39
CA LEU A 158 -31.92 -1.40 2.71
C LEU A 158 -32.95 -2.47 2.31
N ASP A 159 -32.66 -3.74 2.52
CA ASP A 159 -33.43 -4.91 2.10
C ASP A 159 -33.85 -4.84 0.63
N VAL A 160 -32.87 -4.61 -0.26
CA VAL A 160 -33.10 -4.45 -1.70
C VAL A 160 -32.30 -5.48 -2.52
N LYS A 161 -32.83 -5.81 -3.69
CA LYS A 161 -32.26 -6.74 -4.67
C LYS A 161 -32.05 -6.04 -6.01
N VAL A 162 -31.33 -6.70 -6.92
CA VAL A 162 -31.21 -6.25 -8.31
C VAL A 162 -32.60 -6.16 -8.94
N GLY A 163 -32.89 -5.03 -9.56
CA GLY A 163 -34.17 -4.70 -10.16
C GLY A 163 -35.07 -3.80 -9.31
N ASP A 164 -34.88 -3.76 -7.99
CA ASP A 164 -35.64 -2.91 -7.10
C ASP A 164 -35.34 -1.43 -7.34
N THR A 165 -36.31 -0.59 -7.04
CA THR A 165 -36.17 0.88 -7.16
C THR A 165 -35.91 1.48 -5.77
N VAL A 166 -34.96 2.38 -5.70
CA VAL A 166 -34.65 3.18 -4.52
C VAL A 166 -34.57 4.66 -4.88
N THR A 167 -34.88 5.53 -3.93
CA THR A 167 -34.89 6.97 -4.14
C THR A 167 -33.58 7.58 -3.63
N LEU A 168 -32.88 8.31 -4.49
CA LEU A 168 -31.78 9.21 -4.12
C LEU A 168 -32.35 10.58 -3.77
N SER A 169 -31.97 11.14 -2.65
CA SER A 169 -32.37 12.48 -2.20
C SER A 169 -31.11 13.29 -1.84
N ALA A 170 -31.02 14.51 -2.38
CA ALA A 170 -29.94 15.43 -2.09
C ALA A 170 -30.38 16.89 -2.25
N PRO A 171 -29.75 17.83 -1.52
CA PRO A 171 -29.94 19.26 -1.77
C PRO A 171 -29.23 19.63 -3.09
N THR A 172 -29.93 20.42 -3.93
CA THR A 172 -29.35 21.04 -5.13
C THR A 172 -28.40 22.16 -4.74
N MET A 173 -27.65 22.69 -5.72
CA MET A 173 -26.78 23.87 -5.49
C MET A 173 -27.51 25.10 -4.99
N ARG A 174 -28.83 25.18 -5.16
CA ARG A 174 -29.69 26.29 -4.69
C ARG A 174 -30.36 26.01 -3.35
N GLY A 175 -30.03 24.88 -2.70
CA GLY A 175 -30.51 24.49 -1.39
C GLY A 175 -31.90 23.83 -1.37
N THR A 176 -32.55 23.65 -2.50
CA THR A 176 -33.81 22.89 -2.60
C THR A 176 -33.52 21.41 -2.67
N ASN A 177 -34.26 20.58 -1.93
CA ASN A 177 -34.11 19.13 -2.04
C ASN A 177 -34.69 18.62 -3.36
N ASN A 178 -33.95 17.75 -4.01
CA ASN A 178 -34.37 17.05 -5.21
C ASN A 178 -34.26 15.52 -4.97
N THR A 179 -35.06 14.78 -5.71
CA THR A 179 -35.08 13.31 -5.64
C THR A 179 -35.07 12.71 -7.04
N VAL A 180 -34.43 11.56 -7.17
CA VAL A 180 -34.43 10.76 -8.39
C VAL A 180 -34.58 9.29 -8.01
N ASP A 181 -35.53 8.60 -8.62
CA ASP A 181 -35.68 7.18 -8.47
C ASP A 181 -34.68 6.45 -9.39
N VAL A 182 -33.96 5.50 -8.83
CA VAL A 182 -32.94 4.71 -9.51
C VAL A 182 -33.17 3.22 -9.28
N ARG A 183 -32.96 2.43 -10.32
CA ARG A 183 -33.07 0.97 -10.28
C ARG A 183 -31.71 0.37 -9.89
N VAL A 184 -31.70 -0.55 -8.95
CA VAL A 184 -30.50 -1.31 -8.59
C VAL A 184 -30.09 -2.20 -9.78
N ALA A 185 -29.04 -1.82 -10.48
CA ALA A 185 -28.51 -2.53 -11.63
C ALA A 185 -27.55 -3.65 -11.23
N ALA A 186 -26.74 -3.41 -10.23
CA ALA A 186 -25.77 -4.37 -9.74
C ALA A 186 -25.53 -4.23 -8.23
N ILE A 187 -25.29 -5.37 -7.59
CA ILE A 187 -24.79 -5.47 -6.22
C ILE A 187 -23.39 -6.01 -6.28
N ALA A 188 -22.42 -5.20 -5.82
CA ALA A 188 -21.01 -5.54 -5.79
C ALA A 188 -20.60 -6.12 -4.42
N ALA A 189 -19.53 -6.91 -4.44
CA ALA A 189 -18.85 -7.36 -3.23
C ALA A 189 -18.35 -6.17 -2.42
N ASN A 190 -18.29 -6.34 -1.09
CA ASN A 190 -17.79 -5.29 -0.23
C ASN A 190 -16.31 -5.02 -0.50
N VAL A 191 -15.95 -3.76 -0.66
CA VAL A 191 -14.58 -3.28 -0.87
C VAL A 191 -14.17 -2.46 0.35
N GLY A 192 -13.92 -3.16 1.44
CA GLY A 192 -13.49 -2.55 2.69
C GLY A 192 -14.42 -1.42 3.19
N MET A 193 -13.80 -0.41 3.78
CA MET A 193 -14.54 0.74 4.31
C MET A 193 -15.28 1.54 3.22
N LEU A 194 -14.79 1.52 1.98
CA LEU A 194 -15.41 2.27 0.86
C LEU A 194 -16.82 1.80 0.55
N SER A 195 -17.06 0.50 0.61
CA SER A 195 -18.37 -0.09 0.31
C SER A 195 -19.45 0.29 1.32
N SER A 196 -19.06 0.64 2.54
CA SER A 196 -20.03 1.07 3.56
C SER A 196 -20.54 2.50 3.35
N PHE A 197 -19.79 3.34 2.61
CA PHE A 197 -20.05 4.78 2.50
C PHE A 197 -20.27 5.29 1.08
N ASN A 198 -20.04 4.49 0.04
CA ASN A 198 -20.16 4.95 -1.34
C ASN A 198 -21.12 4.09 -2.16
N VAL A 199 -21.82 4.73 -3.09
CA VAL A 199 -22.60 4.11 -4.17
C VAL A 199 -22.23 4.75 -5.49
N TYR A 200 -22.55 4.10 -6.60
CA TYR A 200 -22.23 4.62 -7.93
C TYR A 200 -23.48 4.68 -8.81
N VAL A 201 -23.58 5.78 -9.56
CA VAL A 201 -24.63 6.01 -10.55
C VAL A 201 -24.01 6.57 -11.83
N PRO A 202 -24.68 6.55 -12.97
CA PRO A 202 -24.22 7.25 -14.15
C PRO A 202 -24.03 8.76 -13.87
N ASN A 203 -23.00 9.38 -14.45
CA ASN A 203 -22.74 10.82 -14.32
C ASN A 203 -23.98 11.67 -14.67
N ALA A 204 -24.75 11.27 -15.70
CA ALA A 204 -25.96 11.96 -16.10
C ALA A 204 -27.05 11.97 -15.01
N THR A 205 -27.24 10.82 -14.35
CA THR A 205 -28.20 10.69 -13.22
C THR A 205 -27.81 11.62 -12.07
N LEU A 206 -26.54 11.69 -11.73
CA LEU A 206 -26.07 12.55 -10.63
C LEU A 206 -26.15 14.04 -11.00
N ARG A 207 -25.82 14.41 -12.24
CA ARG A 207 -26.03 15.77 -12.74
C ARG A 207 -27.51 16.18 -12.66
N GLY A 208 -28.43 15.28 -13.06
CA GLY A 208 -29.88 15.53 -12.94
C GLY A 208 -30.32 15.72 -11.50
N LEU A 209 -29.86 14.88 -10.57
CA LEU A 209 -30.16 14.99 -9.13
C LEU A 209 -29.75 16.35 -8.56
N TYR A 210 -28.52 16.80 -8.85
CA TYR A 210 -28.00 18.08 -8.37
C TYR A 210 -28.42 19.30 -9.22
N GLN A 211 -29.15 19.08 -10.31
CA GLN A 211 -29.55 20.11 -11.30
C GLN A 211 -28.32 20.85 -11.86
N LEU A 212 -27.28 20.10 -12.20
CA LEU A 212 -26.06 20.63 -12.79
C LEU A 212 -26.17 20.72 -14.30
N ARG A 213 -25.37 21.62 -14.90
CA ARG A 213 -25.20 21.70 -16.34
C ARG A 213 -24.42 20.49 -16.87
N GLU A 214 -24.54 20.20 -18.17
CA GLU A 214 -23.83 19.10 -18.81
C GLU A 214 -22.30 19.25 -18.76
N ASP A 215 -21.80 20.49 -18.74
CA ASP A 215 -20.39 20.85 -18.64
C ASP A 215 -19.84 20.89 -17.20
N ALA A 216 -20.62 20.38 -16.24
CA ALA A 216 -20.22 20.32 -14.83
C ALA A 216 -19.89 18.89 -14.40
N THR A 217 -18.85 18.77 -13.55
CA THR A 217 -18.42 17.51 -12.93
C THR A 217 -17.95 17.75 -11.49
N GLY A 218 -17.70 16.70 -10.72
CA GLY A 218 -17.17 16.83 -9.36
C GLY A 218 -15.64 16.91 -9.33
N ALA A 219 -14.98 16.08 -10.15
CA ALA A 219 -13.55 16.03 -10.26
C ALA A 219 -13.10 15.51 -11.62
N LEU A 220 -11.94 15.97 -12.06
CA LEU A 220 -11.14 15.38 -13.14
C LEU A 220 -10.02 14.57 -12.50
N MET A 221 -10.08 13.27 -12.65
CA MET A 221 -9.11 12.32 -12.10
C MET A 221 -8.08 12.02 -13.16
N LEU A 222 -6.84 12.37 -12.89
CA LEU A 222 -5.71 12.18 -13.80
C LEU A 222 -4.95 10.93 -13.39
N TYR A 223 -4.73 10.04 -14.34
CA TYR A 223 -3.90 8.85 -14.18
C TYR A 223 -2.61 9.06 -14.96
N LEU A 224 -1.48 9.01 -14.27
CA LEU A 224 -0.16 9.23 -14.85
C LEU A 224 0.47 7.89 -15.24
N LYS A 225 1.37 7.93 -16.24
CA LYS A 225 2.14 6.76 -16.67
C LYS A 225 3.05 6.23 -15.57
N ASP A 226 3.64 7.14 -14.78
CA ASP A 226 4.43 6.81 -13.59
C ASP A 226 3.91 7.60 -12.39
N MET A 227 3.64 6.89 -11.31
CA MET A 227 3.22 7.53 -10.05
C MET A 227 4.33 8.34 -9.39
N ALA A 228 5.60 8.11 -9.73
CA ALA A 228 6.71 8.92 -9.25
C ALA A 228 6.61 10.39 -9.69
N ASP A 229 5.88 10.67 -10.78
CA ASP A 229 5.67 12.00 -11.32
C ASP A 229 4.61 12.82 -10.56
N ILE A 230 3.82 12.20 -9.66
CA ILE A 230 2.71 12.85 -8.96
C ILE A 230 3.13 14.16 -8.29
N PRO A 231 4.21 14.24 -7.48
CA PRO A 231 4.59 15.48 -6.81
C PRO A 231 4.97 16.58 -7.80
N ALA A 232 5.64 16.23 -8.88
CA ALA A 232 6.07 17.18 -9.91
C ALA A 232 4.88 17.74 -10.69
N VAL A 233 3.93 16.87 -11.07
CA VAL A 233 2.68 17.26 -11.76
C VAL A 233 1.82 18.11 -10.86
N GLN A 234 1.63 17.74 -9.59
CA GLN A 234 0.85 18.51 -8.63
C GLN A 234 1.44 19.92 -8.45
N ALA A 235 2.74 20.04 -8.23
CA ALA A 235 3.42 21.34 -8.10
C ALA A 235 3.30 22.19 -9.37
N ARG A 236 3.42 21.57 -10.54
CA ARG A 236 3.23 22.25 -11.83
C ARG A 236 1.83 22.81 -11.98
N LEU A 237 0.81 22.01 -11.68
CA LEU A 237 -0.59 22.42 -11.78
C LEU A 237 -0.93 23.55 -10.81
N PHE A 238 -0.42 23.53 -9.56
CA PHE A 238 -0.58 24.61 -8.61
C PHE A 238 0.00 25.93 -9.12
N LYS A 239 1.08 25.90 -9.91
CA LYS A 239 1.67 27.09 -10.52
C LYS A 239 0.93 27.53 -11.77
N ARG A 240 0.57 26.60 -12.66
CA ARG A 240 0.05 26.91 -14.00
C ARG A 240 -1.41 27.29 -14.03
N LEU A 241 -2.27 26.64 -13.22
CA LEU A 241 -3.71 26.96 -13.24
C LEU A 241 -4.04 28.39 -12.84
N PRO A 242 -3.39 29.01 -11.83
CA PRO A 242 -3.57 30.45 -11.57
C PRO A 242 -3.15 31.35 -12.73
N GLU A 243 -2.03 31.01 -13.43
CA GLU A 243 -1.58 31.74 -14.61
C GLU A 243 -2.60 31.69 -15.77
N LEU A 244 -3.39 30.61 -15.84
CA LEU A 244 -4.47 30.43 -16.80
C LEU A 244 -5.79 31.08 -16.35
N GLY A 245 -5.80 31.78 -15.22
CA GLY A 245 -6.95 32.54 -14.70
C GLY A 245 -7.87 31.76 -13.77
N TYR A 246 -7.50 30.55 -13.33
CA TYR A 246 -8.29 29.80 -12.36
C TYR A 246 -8.00 30.26 -10.94
N GLN A 247 -9.05 30.42 -10.14
CA GLN A 247 -8.90 30.62 -8.70
C GLN A 247 -8.68 29.28 -8.03
N MET A 248 -7.72 29.24 -7.10
CA MET A 248 -7.33 28.02 -6.39
C MET A 248 -7.72 28.09 -4.92
N LEU A 249 -8.05 26.97 -4.33
CA LEU A 249 -8.01 26.80 -2.88
C LEU A 249 -6.57 26.65 -2.42
N GLU A 250 -6.30 27.08 -1.20
CA GLU A 250 -5.03 26.75 -0.54
C GLU A 250 -4.88 25.25 -0.39
N HIS A 251 -3.67 24.74 -0.63
CA HIS A 251 -3.44 23.30 -0.54
C HIS A 251 -3.70 22.79 0.88
N ASN A 252 -4.66 21.88 0.99
CA ASN A 252 -4.99 21.19 2.23
C ASN A 252 -4.98 19.67 1.95
N PRO A 253 -4.08 18.87 2.58
CA PRO A 253 -3.94 17.44 2.34
C PRO A 253 -5.05 16.63 3.03
N GLN A 254 -6.30 16.95 2.71
CA GLN A 254 -7.51 16.30 3.22
C GLN A 254 -8.44 15.96 2.05
N PRO A 255 -9.25 14.89 2.19
CA PRO A 255 -10.26 14.56 1.20
C PRO A 255 -11.32 15.65 1.09
N PHE A 256 -11.93 15.76 -0.08
CA PHE A 256 -12.87 16.84 -0.37
C PHE A 256 -14.00 16.96 0.65
N PHE A 257 -14.49 15.81 1.18
CA PHE A 257 -15.61 15.82 2.12
C PHE A 257 -15.25 16.40 3.50
N MET A 258 -13.98 16.40 3.88
CA MET A 258 -13.51 17.03 5.12
C MET A 258 -13.29 18.54 4.97
N LYS A 259 -13.17 19.04 3.73
CA LYS A 259 -12.93 20.46 3.44
C LYS A 259 -14.19 21.32 3.51
N PHE A 260 -15.38 20.71 3.51
CA PHE A 260 -16.65 21.47 3.47
C PHE A 260 -16.79 22.49 4.59
N GLU A 261 -16.41 22.13 5.80
CA GLU A 261 -16.50 23.04 6.94
C GLU A 261 -15.63 24.29 6.75
N THR A 262 -14.38 24.11 6.34
CA THR A 262 -13.46 25.22 6.07
C THR A 262 -13.94 26.05 4.89
N VAL A 263 -14.27 25.38 3.78
CA VAL A 263 -14.72 26.04 2.56
C VAL A 263 -16.01 26.84 2.81
N ASN A 264 -16.97 26.31 3.57
CA ASN A 264 -18.23 27.00 3.85
C ASN A 264 -18.04 28.27 4.72
N ARG A 265 -17.03 28.29 5.59
CA ARG A 265 -16.71 29.46 6.44
C ARG A 265 -16.08 30.63 5.67
N GLU A 266 -15.40 30.34 4.57
CA GLU A 266 -14.77 31.39 3.78
C GLU A 266 -15.78 32.21 2.97
N ALA A 267 -15.59 33.53 2.89
CA ALA A 267 -16.48 34.47 2.17
C ALA A 267 -16.00 34.66 0.73
N TRP A 268 -16.42 33.79 -0.17
CA TRP A 268 -16.21 33.94 -1.63
C TRP A 268 -17.39 33.34 -2.40
N THR A 269 -17.50 33.69 -3.68
CA THR A 269 -18.50 33.18 -4.64
C THR A 269 -17.80 32.75 -5.93
N GLY A 270 -18.48 31.94 -6.75
CA GLY A 270 -17.92 31.41 -7.97
C GLY A 270 -17.21 30.08 -7.74
N GLN A 271 -16.20 29.80 -8.54
CA GLN A 271 -15.45 28.53 -8.53
C GLN A 271 -14.03 28.72 -8.02
N LYS A 272 -13.62 27.88 -7.11
CA LYS A 272 -12.20 27.67 -6.79
C LYS A 272 -11.82 26.21 -7.04
N LEU A 273 -10.70 25.99 -7.72
CA LEU A 273 -10.17 24.65 -7.96
C LEU A 273 -9.39 24.15 -6.74
N ASP A 274 -9.43 22.86 -6.55
CA ASP A 274 -8.73 22.13 -5.49
C ASP A 274 -7.92 21.00 -6.14
N ILE A 275 -6.62 20.99 -5.93
CA ILE A 275 -5.74 19.95 -6.44
C ILE A 275 -5.32 19.07 -5.28
N THR A 276 -5.65 17.79 -5.37
CA THR A 276 -5.25 16.78 -4.40
C THR A 276 -4.57 15.62 -5.13
N ASN A 277 -3.72 14.90 -4.43
CA ASN A 277 -3.25 13.60 -4.87
C ASN A 277 -4.02 12.49 -4.15
N TRP A 278 -3.75 11.24 -4.53
CA TRP A 278 -4.39 10.10 -3.90
C TRP A 278 -4.12 9.99 -2.39
N GLU A 279 -2.92 10.38 -1.91
CA GLU A 279 -2.59 10.37 -0.47
C GLU A 279 -3.45 11.36 0.32
N ASP A 280 -3.71 12.53 -0.24
CA ASP A 280 -4.56 13.55 0.37
C ASP A 280 -5.99 13.02 0.52
N GLU A 281 -6.53 12.42 -0.54
CA GLU A 281 -7.92 11.91 -0.56
C GLU A 281 -8.14 10.71 0.37
N ILE A 282 -7.13 9.89 0.63
CA ILE A 282 -7.21 8.77 1.57
C ILE A 282 -6.51 9.05 2.91
N SER A 283 -6.21 10.30 3.22
CA SER A 283 -5.47 10.68 4.43
C SER A 283 -6.11 10.16 5.72
N PHE A 284 -7.42 9.97 5.75
CA PHE A 284 -8.16 9.42 6.89
C PHE A 284 -7.82 7.95 7.22
N ILE A 285 -7.25 7.20 6.27
CA ILE A 285 -6.76 5.83 6.50
C ILE A 285 -5.22 5.73 6.52
N LYS A 286 -4.52 6.85 6.38
CA LYS A 286 -3.05 6.89 6.38
C LYS A 286 -2.44 6.30 7.66
N TRP A 287 -3.12 6.42 8.78
CA TRP A 287 -2.73 5.79 10.04
C TRP A 287 -2.63 4.27 9.93
N THR A 288 -3.50 3.62 9.14
CA THR A 288 -3.46 2.16 8.93
C THR A 288 -2.18 1.76 8.21
N VAL A 289 -1.82 2.49 7.15
CA VAL A 289 -0.57 2.25 6.40
C VAL A 289 0.65 2.46 7.32
N SER A 290 0.65 3.54 8.11
CA SER A 290 1.73 3.82 9.07
C SER A 290 1.81 2.75 10.16
N ALA A 291 0.68 2.22 10.63
CA ALA A 291 0.65 1.14 11.61
C ALA A 291 1.22 -0.17 11.04
N LEU A 292 0.94 -0.48 9.78
CA LEU A 292 1.54 -1.64 9.09
C LEU A 292 3.05 -1.51 8.96
N ASP A 293 3.54 -0.30 8.64
CA ASP A 293 4.98 -0.03 8.57
C ASP A 293 5.63 -0.19 9.95
N ALA A 294 5.05 0.40 10.98
CA ALA A 294 5.54 0.27 12.34
C ALA A 294 5.56 -1.19 12.81
N LEU A 295 4.49 -1.95 12.53
CA LEU A 295 4.43 -3.38 12.84
C LEU A 295 5.54 -4.16 12.12
N THR A 296 5.74 -3.90 10.83
CA THR A 296 6.80 -4.53 10.03
C THR A 296 8.19 -4.25 10.60
N VAL A 297 8.45 -3.01 11.02
CA VAL A 297 9.71 -2.61 11.67
C VAL A 297 9.89 -3.34 13.01
N VAL A 298 8.87 -3.36 13.86
CA VAL A 298 8.91 -4.04 15.18
C VAL A 298 9.18 -5.54 14.99
N LEU A 299 8.43 -6.20 14.11
CA LEU A 299 8.63 -7.62 13.84
C LEU A 299 10.02 -7.91 13.27
N THR A 300 10.51 -7.08 12.36
CA THR A 300 11.88 -7.18 11.84
C THR A 300 12.91 -7.11 12.97
N PHE A 301 12.72 -6.20 13.91
CA PHE A 301 13.62 -6.03 15.06
C PHE A 301 13.59 -7.25 15.98
N VAL A 302 12.42 -7.80 16.26
CA VAL A 302 12.25 -9.03 17.04
C VAL A 302 12.94 -10.22 16.36
N LEU A 303 12.76 -10.37 15.05
CA LEU A 303 13.40 -11.42 14.27
C LEU A 303 14.92 -11.29 14.28
N LEU A 304 15.47 -10.07 14.21
CA LEU A 304 16.90 -9.83 14.33
C LEU A 304 17.45 -10.21 15.71
N ILE A 305 16.72 -9.92 16.78
CA ILE A 305 17.10 -10.34 18.15
C ILE A 305 17.16 -11.86 18.24
N ILE A 306 16.18 -12.56 17.69
CA ILE A 306 16.16 -14.03 17.68
C ILE A 306 17.36 -14.59 16.93
N ILE A 307 17.67 -14.04 15.74
CA ILE A 307 18.88 -14.41 14.99
C ILE A 307 20.13 -14.14 15.82
N ALA A 308 20.23 -12.96 16.45
CA ALA A 308 21.39 -12.56 17.23
C ALA A 308 21.70 -13.56 18.36
N ILE A 309 20.67 -13.94 19.12
CA ILE A 309 20.77 -14.91 20.20
C ILE A 309 21.21 -16.28 19.65
N GLY A 310 20.60 -16.72 18.55
CA GLY A 310 20.93 -17.99 17.89
C GLY A 310 22.37 -18.06 17.41
N ILE A 311 22.84 -17.00 16.72
CA ILE A 311 24.22 -16.90 16.24
C ILE A 311 25.21 -16.88 17.39
N MET A 312 24.94 -16.04 18.39
CA MET A 312 25.79 -15.89 19.56
C MET A 312 25.98 -17.25 20.27
N ASN A 313 24.89 -17.94 20.56
CA ASN A 313 24.92 -19.25 21.21
C ASN A 313 25.71 -20.28 20.37
N THR A 314 25.44 -20.36 19.08
CA THR A 314 26.09 -21.34 18.21
C THR A 314 27.57 -21.04 18.00
N LEU A 315 27.98 -19.78 17.88
CA LEU A 315 29.38 -19.40 17.81
C LEU A 315 30.14 -19.70 19.13
N TRP A 316 29.52 -19.49 20.28
CA TRP A 316 30.12 -19.88 21.56
C TRP A 316 30.39 -21.36 21.63
N ILE A 317 29.45 -22.21 21.20
CA ILE A 317 29.66 -23.66 21.14
C ILE A 317 30.80 -23.98 20.17
N ALA A 318 30.79 -23.41 18.97
CA ALA A 318 31.83 -23.60 17.97
C ALA A 318 33.26 -23.25 18.45
N ILE A 319 33.38 -22.14 19.17
CA ILE A 319 34.64 -21.67 19.72
C ILE A 319 35.12 -22.64 20.80
N ARG A 320 34.24 -23.11 21.68
CA ARG A 320 34.60 -24.11 22.71
C ARG A 320 35.07 -25.41 22.09
N GLU A 321 34.40 -25.97 21.09
CA GLU A 321 34.78 -27.19 20.37
C GLU A 321 36.15 -27.06 19.71
N ARG A 322 36.50 -25.87 19.22
CA ARG A 322 37.75 -25.60 18.48
C ARG A 322 38.83 -24.92 19.30
N THR A 323 38.66 -24.82 20.63
CA THR A 323 39.61 -24.11 21.51
C THR A 323 41.05 -24.65 21.35
N ARG A 324 41.23 -25.96 21.23
CA ARG A 324 42.55 -26.59 21.01
C ARG A 324 43.16 -26.22 19.65
N GLU A 325 42.36 -26.24 18.57
CA GLU A 325 42.82 -25.88 17.23
C GLU A 325 43.27 -24.42 17.21
N ILE A 326 42.46 -23.50 17.80
CA ILE A 326 42.80 -22.08 17.93
C ILE A 326 44.10 -21.91 18.73
N GLY A 327 44.26 -22.66 19.82
CA GLY A 327 45.46 -22.66 20.65
C GLY A 327 46.71 -23.08 19.85
N THR A 328 46.61 -24.15 19.06
CA THR A 328 47.69 -24.66 18.19
C THR A 328 48.04 -23.64 17.11
N LEU A 329 47.09 -23.09 16.39
CA LEU A 329 47.30 -22.06 15.36
C LEU A 329 48.01 -20.84 15.95
N ARG A 330 47.61 -20.44 17.13
CA ARG A 330 48.22 -19.32 17.86
C ARG A 330 49.64 -19.63 18.34
N ALA A 331 49.92 -20.89 18.77
CA ALA A 331 51.23 -21.35 19.20
C ALA A 331 52.23 -21.41 18.03
N ILE A 332 51.77 -21.72 16.81
CA ILE A 332 52.57 -21.73 15.56
C ILE A 332 52.80 -20.28 15.04
N GLY A 333 52.21 -19.25 15.65
CA GLY A 333 52.48 -17.84 15.30
C GLY A 333 51.36 -17.10 14.57
N MET A 334 50.16 -17.71 14.43
CA MET A 334 49.02 -16.98 13.82
C MET A 334 48.64 -15.76 14.66
N GLN A 335 48.57 -14.59 14.02
CA GLN A 335 48.18 -13.34 14.69
C GLN A 335 46.69 -13.34 15.09
N ARG A 336 46.33 -12.61 16.15
CA ARG A 336 44.97 -12.50 16.67
C ARG A 336 43.97 -12.00 15.59
N GLY A 337 44.41 -11.06 14.75
CA GLY A 337 43.61 -10.50 13.67
C GLY A 337 43.20 -11.55 12.62
N TYR A 338 44.07 -12.51 12.31
CA TYR A 338 43.77 -13.60 11.35
C TYR A 338 42.76 -14.59 11.92
N VAL A 339 42.82 -14.90 13.23
CA VAL A 339 41.83 -15.74 13.91
C VAL A 339 40.48 -15.05 13.92
N LEU A 340 40.42 -13.75 14.24
CA LEU A 340 39.20 -12.97 14.18
C LEU A 340 38.61 -12.96 12.77
N LEU A 341 39.44 -12.64 11.77
CA LEU A 341 38.99 -12.57 10.37
C LEU A 341 38.46 -13.93 9.86
N MET A 342 39.07 -15.04 10.28
CA MET A 342 38.60 -16.39 9.91
C MET A 342 37.16 -16.63 10.41
N PHE A 343 36.84 -16.33 11.66
CA PHE A 343 35.47 -16.48 12.20
C PHE A 343 34.48 -15.49 11.57
N LEU A 344 34.91 -14.27 11.27
CA LEU A 344 34.07 -13.30 10.59
C LEU A 344 33.73 -13.75 9.16
N LEU A 345 34.71 -14.29 8.43
CA LEU A 345 34.46 -14.85 7.10
C LEU A 345 33.56 -16.08 7.14
N GLU A 346 33.71 -16.95 8.15
CA GLU A 346 32.80 -18.07 8.37
C GLU A 346 31.38 -17.60 8.62
N ALA A 347 31.17 -16.57 9.47
CA ALA A 347 29.86 -15.99 9.75
C ALA A 347 29.27 -15.28 8.52
N LEU A 348 30.10 -14.57 7.75
CA LEU A 348 29.67 -13.88 6.53
C LEU A 348 29.20 -14.86 5.46
N VAL A 349 29.98 -15.93 5.20
CA VAL A 349 29.59 -16.95 4.22
C VAL A 349 28.33 -17.70 4.66
N LEU A 350 28.25 -18.06 5.93
CA LEU A 350 27.08 -18.73 6.49
C LEU A 350 25.84 -17.82 6.44
N GLY A 351 26.01 -16.54 6.81
CA GLY A 351 24.98 -15.50 6.71
C GLY A 351 24.49 -15.35 5.28
N LEU A 352 25.40 -15.23 4.32
CA LEU A 352 25.06 -15.09 2.90
C LEU A 352 24.31 -16.31 2.37
N LEU A 353 24.80 -17.52 2.64
CA LEU A 353 24.14 -18.76 2.22
C LEU A 353 22.75 -18.91 2.86
N GLY A 354 22.64 -18.64 4.17
CA GLY A 354 21.37 -18.69 4.89
C GLY A 354 20.36 -17.66 4.38
N THR A 355 20.80 -16.41 4.16
CA THR A 355 19.90 -15.35 3.68
C THR A 355 19.47 -15.55 2.23
N VAL A 356 20.34 -16.01 1.35
CA VAL A 356 19.99 -16.32 -0.05
C VAL A 356 18.98 -17.47 -0.10
N THR A 357 19.26 -18.57 0.60
CA THR A 357 18.32 -19.70 0.65
C THR A 357 17.00 -19.32 1.29
N GLY A 358 17.04 -18.55 2.38
CA GLY A 358 15.83 -18.04 3.04
C GLY A 358 15.00 -17.11 2.14
N SER A 359 15.66 -16.21 1.42
CA SER A 359 14.98 -15.31 0.48
C SER A 359 14.31 -16.06 -0.67
N LEU A 360 14.96 -17.09 -1.20
CA LEU A 360 14.38 -17.94 -2.25
C LEU A 360 13.18 -18.75 -1.72
N LEU A 361 13.27 -19.28 -0.50
CA LEU A 361 12.16 -19.98 0.14
C LEU A 361 10.98 -19.03 0.41
N GLY A 362 11.26 -17.84 0.95
CA GLY A 362 10.25 -16.82 1.18
C GLY A 362 9.55 -16.37 -0.12
N LEU A 363 10.33 -16.15 -1.17
CA LEU A 363 9.79 -15.86 -2.50
C LEU A 363 8.91 -17.01 -3.03
N GLY A 364 9.37 -18.25 -2.89
CA GLY A 364 8.59 -19.43 -3.27
C GLY A 364 7.25 -19.52 -2.55
N VAL A 365 7.21 -19.22 -1.24
CA VAL A 365 5.97 -19.17 -0.46
C VAL A 365 5.06 -18.06 -0.96
N CYS A 366 5.59 -16.85 -1.24
CA CYS A 366 4.80 -15.73 -1.77
C CYS A 366 4.19 -16.08 -3.14
N LEU A 367 4.96 -16.70 -4.03
CA LEU A 367 4.46 -17.14 -5.34
C LEU A 367 3.40 -18.24 -5.22
N ALA A 368 3.59 -19.19 -4.32
CA ALA A 368 2.61 -20.25 -4.07
C ALA A 368 1.30 -19.68 -3.49
N PHE A 369 1.39 -18.71 -2.57
CA PHE A 369 0.21 -18.01 -2.04
C PHE A 369 -0.55 -17.28 -3.15
N ASN A 370 0.16 -16.55 -4.00
CA ASN A 370 -0.45 -15.83 -5.11
C ASN A 370 -1.10 -16.78 -6.13
N ALA A 371 -0.47 -17.94 -6.39
CA ALA A 371 -1.02 -18.96 -7.30
C ALA A 371 -2.27 -19.64 -6.73
N ALA A 372 -2.39 -19.72 -5.40
CA ALA A 372 -3.56 -20.29 -4.73
C ALA A 372 -4.79 -19.37 -4.75
N ASP A 373 -4.62 -18.10 -5.12
CA ASP A 373 -5.69 -17.09 -5.29
C ASP A 373 -6.68 -17.04 -4.12
N LEU A 374 -6.16 -17.08 -2.90
CA LEU A 374 -6.95 -17.21 -1.67
C LEU A 374 -7.63 -15.88 -1.32
N SER A 375 -8.91 -15.95 -0.91
CA SER A 375 -9.59 -14.82 -0.30
C SER A 375 -9.08 -14.61 1.13
N VAL A 376 -8.83 -13.37 1.51
CA VAL A 376 -8.42 -13.02 2.88
C VAL A 376 -9.64 -12.88 3.80
N PRO A 377 -9.46 -13.04 5.13
CA PRO A 377 -10.55 -12.85 6.09
C PRO A 377 -11.20 -11.46 5.96
N VAL A 378 -12.51 -11.37 6.19
CA VAL A 378 -13.30 -10.13 6.06
C VAL A 378 -12.70 -8.95 6.81
N VAL A 379 -12.13 -9.18 8.00
CA VAL A 379 -11.46 -8.13 8.79
C VAL A 379 -10.29 -7.52 8.01
N VAL A 380 -9.52 -8.33 7.29
CA VAL A 380 -8.39 -7.86 6.46
C VAL A 380 -8.89 -7.15 5.22
N GLN A 381 -9.96 -7.67 4.58
CA GLN A 381 -10.60 -7.04 3.41
C GLN A 381 -11.02 -5.59 3.68
N VAL A 382 -11.51 -5.30 4.90
CA VAL A 382 -11.90 -3.94 5.30
C VAL A 382 -10.74 -2.96 5.17
N PHE A 383 -9.53 -3.38 5.54
CA PHE A 383 -8.35 -2.51 5.49
C PHE A 383 -7.70 -2.43 4.11
N ILE A 384 -7.61 -3.55 3.40
CA ILE A 384 -6.93 -3.58 2.09
C ILE A 384 -7.85 -3.19 0.92
N MET A 385 -9.15 -3.03 1.19
CA MET A 385 -10.17 -2.68 0.18
C MET A 385 -10.23 -3.68 -0.98
N SER A 386 -9.98 -4.96 -0.71
CA SER A 386 -10.01 -6.04 -1.71
C SER A 386 -10.32 -7.38 -1.03
N GLU A 387 -10.97 -8.29 -1.74
CA GLU A 387 -11.16 -9.67 -1.29
C GLU A 387 -9.89 -10.52 -1.39
N LYS A 388 -9.03 -10.18 -2.34
CA LYS A 388 -7.81 -10.92 -2.63
C LYS A 388 -6.59 -10.07 -2.32
N LEU A 389 -5.59 -10.72 -1.79
CA LEU A 389 -4.31 -10.10 -1.48
C LEU A 389 -3.21 -10.80 -2.28
N HIS A 390 -2.47 -10.02 -3.06
CA HIS A 390 -1.29 -10.50 -3.74
C HIS A 390 -0.05 -10.05 -2.99
N LEU A 391 0.78 -11.01 -2.60
CA LEU A 391 2.06 -10.73 -1.95
C LEU A 391 3.04 -10.16 -2.97
N VAL A 392 3.53 -8.96 -2.76
CA VAL A 392 4.43 -8.27 -3.70
C VAL A 392 5.84 -8.31 -3.15
N VAL A 393 6.70 -9.13 -3.75
CA VAL A 393 8.13 -9.18 -3.43
C VAL A 393 8.89 -8.30 -4.41
N ASN A 394 9.40 -7.19 -3.93
CA ASN A 394 10.22 -6.30 -4.73
C ASN A 394 11.68 -6.79 -4.71
N PRO A 395 12.35 -7.01 -5.88
CA PRO A 395 13.74 -7.44 -5.93
C PRO A 395 14.70 -6.55 -5.15
N GLY A 396 14.50 -5.23 -5.16
CA GLY A 396 15.31 -4.29 -4.39
C GLY A 396 15.19 -4.51 -2.88
N SER A 397 13.97 -4.71 -2.37
CA SER A 397 13.72 -5.01 -0.96
C SER A 397 14.33 -6.37 -0.55
N MET A 398 14.25 -7.37 -1.43
CA MET A 398 14.84 -8.69 -1.20
C MET A 398 16.37 -8.60 -1.10
N LEU A 399 17.01 -7.88 -2.02
CA LEU A 399 18.45 -7.65 -1.99
C LEU A 399 18.86 -6.86 -0.74
N GLY A 400 18.08 -5.87 -0.37
CA GLY A 400 18.24 -5.12 0.88
C GLY A 400 18.18 -6.01 2.11
N ALA A 401 17.22 -6.93 2.20
CA ALA A 401 17.10 -7.89 3.29
C ALA A 401 18.30 -8.85 3.37
N ILE A 402 18.72 -9.40 2.22
CA ILE A 402 19.92 -10.27 2.16
C ILE A 402 21.14 -9.51 2.69
N THR A 403 21.41 -8.32 2.19
CA THR A 403 22.56 -7.52 2.57
C THR A 403 22.50 -7.13 4.05
N PHE A 404 21.36 -6.64 4.51
CA PHE A 404 21.16 -6.17 5.87
C PHE A 404 21.33 -7.31 6.89
N ILE A 405 20.66 -8.46 6.70
CA ILE A 405 20.77 -9.60 7.62
C ILE A 405 22.18 -10.20 7.58
N THR A 406 22.82 -10.29 6.42
CA THR A 406 24.20 -10.78 6.32
C THR A 406 25.18 -9.87 7.05
N LEU A 407 25.00 -8.54 6.97
CA LEU A 407 25.79 -7.59 7.74
C LEU A 407 25.52 -7.71 9.24
N CYS A 408 24.26 -7.78 9.66
CA CYS A 408 23.90 -7.98 11.06
C CYS A 408 24.49 -9.27 11.63
N THR A 409 24.39 -10.39 10.91
CA THR A 409 24.99 -11.67 11.35
C THR A 409 26.50 -11.56 11.53
N THR A 410 27.17 -10.88 10.60
CA THR A 410 28.62 -10.66 10.66
C THR A 410 28.99 -9.76 11.82
N VAL A 411 28.27 -8.67 12.05
CA VAL A 411 28.51 -7.76 13.18
C VAL A 411 28.25 -8.45 14.52
N ILE A 412 27.18 -9.22 14.66
CA ILE A 412 26.87 -9.96 15.88
C ILE A 412 27.96 -10.98 16.19
N SER A 413 28.54 -11.60 15.16
CA SER A 413 29.63 -12.56 15.31
C SER A 413 30.95 -11.95 15.80
N LEU A 414 31.11 -10.62 15.74
CA LEU A 414 32.31 -9.92 16.23
C LEU A 414 32.60 -10.19 17.70
N ILE A 415 31.56 -10.20 18.55
CA ILE A 415 31.73 -10.35 20.01
C ILE A 415 32.35 -11.73 20.35
N PRO A 416 31.76 -12.87 19.98
CA PRO A 416 32.36 -14.16 20.29
C PRO A 416 33.69 -14.40 19.57
N SER A 417 33.82 -13.92 18.31
CA SER A 417 35.04 -14.08 17.53
C SER A 417 36.22 -13.28 18.13
N PHE A 418 35.97 -12.10 18.65
CA PHE A 418 36.97 -11.28 19.33
C PHE A 418 37.45 -11.93 20.62
N LEU A 419 36.54 -12.50 21.40
CA LEU A 419 36.88 -13.22 22.61
C LEU A 419 37.70 -14.47 22.32
N ALA A 420 37.36 -15.21 21.24
CA ALA A 420 38.16 -16.37 20.77
C ALA A 420 39.56 -15.96 20.35
N ALA A 421 39.72 -14.85 19.60
CA ALA A 421 41.01 -14.35 19.16
C ALA A 421 41.92 -13.89 20.32
N ARG A 422 41.38 -13.55 21.48
CA ARG A 422 42.12 -13.15 22.67
C ARG A 422 42.53 -14.31 23.60
N MET A 423 42.10 -15.53 23.38
CA MET A 423 42.47 -16.68 24.20
C MET A 423 44.00 -16.87 24.22
N LYS A 424 44.53 -17.15 25.42
CA LYS A 424 45.95 -17.45 25.59
C LYS A 424 46.24 -18.88 25.09
N PRO A 425 47.30 -19.14 24.30
CA PRO A 425 47.62 -20.48 23.77
C PRO A 425 47.73 -21.55 24.86
N VAL A 426 48.38 -21.21 25.97
CA VAL A 426 48.59 -22.12 27.11
C VAL A 426 47.25 -22.57 27.71
N THR A 427 46.32 -21.65 27.95
CA THR A 427 45.00 -21.97 28.51
C THR A 427 44.13 -22.76 27.54
N ALA A 428 44.31 -22.52 26.23
CA ALA A 428 43.56 -23.24 25.18
C ALA A 428 44.00 -24.67 24.99
N MET A 429 45.31 -24.98 25.21
CA MET A 429 45.86 -26.36 25.10
C MET A 429 45.56 -27.21 26.35
N HIS A 430 45.43 -26.62 27.53
CA HIS A 430 45.13 -27.33 28.79
C HIS A 430 43.64 -27.46 29.11
N HIS A 431 42.74 -27.01 28.23
CA HIS A 431 41.29 -27.14 28.43
C HIS A 431 40.91 -28.63 28.26
N ILE A 432 40.83 -29.33 29.41
CA ILE A 432 40.20 -30.65 29.54
C ILE A 432 38.69 -30.37 29.55
N GLY A 433 37.97 -30.80 28.50
CA GLY A 433 36.55 -30.57 28.34
C GLY A 433 35.68 -31.25 29.35
#